data_383544ee9e009e7001ff76b2c7c49065
#
_entry.id   383544ee9e009e7001ff76b2c7c49065
#
_cell.length_a   1.000
_cell.length_b   1.000
_cell.length_c   1.000
_cell.angle_alpha   90.00
_cell.angle_beta   90.00
_cell.angle_gamma   90.00
#
_symmetry.space_group_name_H-M   'P 1'
#
loop_
_entity.id
_entity.type
_entity.pdbx_description
1 polymer ?
#
loop_
_entity_poly.entity_id
_entity_poly.type
_entity_poly.pdbx_seq_one_letter_code
_entity_poly.pdbx_strand_id
1 'polypeptide(L)'
;SGTVATIPMLFLGGVVLAMRKDVVLSLVLLAFVPLLTLIVVLLGKRVLPLWGKSDDYIDMQNALLRERLRGIRVIRAFNTEKREHGRIADATHIMAENIIRANVSMGLLTPLATLFLNISALLIIYLGGWRMVHGVSGVSAGDIFAIIQYVTMVMNGVIMASFAIIMYPRAQVAAGRIHQVLGAEGMGDPMAGETAELHGEIELQDVSFSYGGSADAISHISLHILPGQRISVIGGTGSGKSTLMHLLLGFRAPTQGRILFDGRDAAGLSKHTLRRGISSVLQGAAIYSGTIGENIRMGDPDADDAAVTEAARIAQLADFIASCDGGLSYEIRQAGKNLSGGQKQRLAIARAIIKDAPIYIFDDSFSALDFLTEKNLRTALNRRIAGRTQIVVTQRITSAMSADCIFVMDGGCLVDSGTHNELLARCRIYREIYAS
;
A
#
# COMPACT_ATOMS: atom_id res chain seq x y z
N SER A 1 2.46 26.63 -7.73
CA SER A 1 3.41 27.71 -7.33
C SER A 1 3.07 29.06 -7.97
N GLY A 2 2.57 29.10 -9.22
CA GLY A 2 2.24 30.35 -9.90
C GLY A 2 1.17 31.22 -9.18
N THR A 3 0.11 30.59 -8.70
CA THR A 3 -1.02 31.31 -8.04
C THR A 3 -0.58 32.08 -6.81
N VAL A 4 0.32 31.52 -5.99
CA VAL A 4 0.80 32.18 -4.75
C VAL A 4 1.60 33.46 -5.04
N ALA A 5 2.37 33.48 -6.13
CA ALA A 5 3.12 34.65 -6.55
C ALA A 5 2.22 35.72 -7.24
N THR A 6 1.19 35.27 -7.97
CA THR A 6 0.28 36.14 -8.71
C THR A 6 -0.64 36.97 -7.77
N ILE A 7 -1.09 36.38 -6.65
CA ILE A 7 -2.00 37.05 -5.69
C ILE A 7 -1.42 38.35 -5.13
N PRO A 8 -0.21 38.40 -4.55
CA PRO A 8 0.39 39.66 -4.07
C PRO A 8 0.62 40.67 -5.18
N MET A 9 1.02 40.22 -6.39
CA MET A 9 1.22 41.10 -7.53
C MET A 9 -0.07 41.80 -7.94
N LEU A 10 -1.17 41.08 -8.08
CA LEU A 10 -2.47 41.63 -8.45
C LEU A 10 -2.97 42.59 -7.37
N PHE A 11 -2.84 42.23 -6.10
CA PHE A 11 -3.33 43.06 -5.00
C PHE A 11 -2.49 44.32 -4.82
N LEU A 12 -1.19 44.19 -4.56
CA LEU A 12 -0.29 45.30 -4.32
C LEU A 12 -0.12 46.18 -5.57
N GLY A 13 0.07 45.54 -6.74
CA GLY A 13 0.19 46.25 -8.01
C GLY A 13 -1.05 47.08 -8.34
N GLY A 14 -2.24 46.49 -8.19
CA GLY A 14 -3.52 47.18 -8.44
C GLY A 14 -3.73 48.37 -7.50
N VAL A 15 -3.45 48.18 -6.19
CA VAL A 15 -3.57 49.27 -5.21
C VAL A 15 -2.59 50.43 -5.50
N VAL A 16 -1.31 50.12 -5.73
CA VAL A 16 -0.27 51.09 -6.01
C VAL A 16 -0.56 51.86 -7.31
N LEU A 17 -0.95 51.17 -8.36
CA LEU A 17 -1.28 51.76 -9.66
C LEU A 17 -2.54 52.67 -9.56
N ALA A 18 -3.57 52.25 -8.82
CA ALA A 18 -4.76 53.07 -8.58
C ALA A 18 -4.42 54.35 -7.81
N MET A 19 -3.64 54.26 -6.73
CA MET A 19 -3.22 55.39 -5.92
C MET A 19 -2.37 56.41 -6.69
N ARG A 20 -1.55 55.95 -7.64
CA ARG A 20 -0.76 56.84 -8.51
C ARG A 20 -1.61 57.60 -9.48
N LYS A 21 -2.81 57.17 -9.82
CA LYS A 21 -3.72 57.85 -10.74
C LYS A 21 -4.54 58.90 -10.02
N ASP A 22 -5.29 58.54 -8.99
CA ASP A 22 -6.03 59.47 -8.16
C ASP A 22 -6.27 58.83 -6.77
N VAL A 23 -5.80 59.53 -5.73
CA VAL A 23 -5.89 59.03 -4.34
C VAL A 23 -7.36 58.99 -3.86
N VAL A 24 -8.18 59.97 -4.22
CA VAL A 24 -9.57 60.04 -3.75
C VAL A 24 -10.44 58.96 -4.36
N LEU A 25 -10.30 58.71 -5.66
CA LEU A 25 -11.02 57.62 -6.32
C LEU A 25 -10.52 56.24 -5.83
N SER A 26 -9.24 56.13 -5.47
CA SER A 26 -8.68 54.92 -4.90
C SER A 26 -9.15 54.60 -3.49
N LEU A 27 -9.67 55.59 -2.72
CA LEU A 27 -10.30 55.33 -1.42
C LEU A 27 -11.56 54.45 -1.54
N VAL A 28 -12.25 54.49 -2.68
CA VAL A 28 -13.36 53.58 -2.96
C VAL A 28 -12.86 52.13 -2.90
N LEU A 29 -11.73 51.86 -3.54
CA LEU A 29 -11.10 50.53 -3.51
C LEU A 29 -10.74 50.10 -2.08
N LEU A 30 -10.12 50.99 -1.30
CA LEU A 30 -9.77 50.75 0.10
C LEU A 30 -10.98 50.50 1.00
N ALA A 31 -12.16 51.00 0.67
CA ALA A 31 -13.41 50.75 1.39
C ALA A 31 -14.00 49.36 1.03
N PHE A 32 -13.99 48.97 -0.25
CA PHE A 32 -14.62 47.74 -0.70
C PHE A 32 -13.78 46.50 -0.49
N VAL A 33 -12.45 46.60 -0.52
CA VAL A 33 -11.55 45.45 -0.29
C VAL A 33 -11.72 44.83 1.09
N PRO A 34 -11.72 45.59 2.21
CA PRO A 34 -11.98 45.01 3.53
C PRO A 34 -13.36 44.34 3.64
N LEU A 35 -14.37 44.95 3.01
CA LEU A 35 -15.73 44.41 3.03
C LEU A 35 -15.82 43.08 2.28
N LEU A 36 -15.22 42.99 1.10
CA LEU A 36 -15.13 41.70 0.37
C LEU A 36 -14.32 40.67 1.16
N THR A 37 -13.20 41.08 1.75
CA THR A 37 -12.37 40.22 2.58
C THR A 37 -13.14 39.64 3.77
N LEU A 38 -13.95 40.50 4.43
CA LEU A 38 -14.83 40.07 5.53
C LEU A 38 -15.83 39.01 5.07
N ILE A 39 -16.46 39.20 3.91
CA ILE A 39 -17.39 38.22 3.34
C ILE A 39 -16.67 36.89 3.04
N VAL A 40 -15.49 36.96 2.44
CA VAL A 40 -14.67 35.79 2.16
C VAL A 40 -14.34 35.00 3.44
N VAL A 41 -13.97 35.69 4.51
CA VAL A 41 -13.67 35.09 5.81
C VAL A 41 -14.92 34.42 6.41
N LEU A 42 -16.07 35.11 6.35
CA LEU A 42 -17.33 34.57 6.87
C LEU A 42 -17.81 33.34 6.09
N LEU A 43 -17.75 33.38 4.76
CA LEU A 43 -18.06 32.24 3.91
C LEU A 43 -17.05 31.10 4.12
N GLY A 44 -15.78 31.42 4.22
CA GLY A 44 -14.73 30.44 4.48
C GLY A 44 -14.95 29.68 5.78
N LYS A 45 -15.23 30.36 6.88
CA LYS A 45 -15.56 29.76 8.18
C LYS A 45 -16.75 28.79 8.10
N ARG A 46 -17.72 29.07 7.21
CA ARG A 46 -18.89 28.21 7.00
C ARG A 46 -18.60 27.03 6.08
N VAL A 47 -17.78 27.20 5.07
CA VAL A 47 -17.51 26.22 4.00
C VAL A 47 -16.44 25.22 4.40
N LEU A 48 -15.36 25.66 5.07
CA LEU A 48 -14.24 24.77 5.46
C LEU A 48 -14.67 23.52 6.24
N PRO A 49 -15.54 23.61 7.27
CA PRO A 49 -15.97 22.39 7.98
C PRO A 49 -16.85 21.48 7.13
N LEU A 50 -17.61 22.03 6.15
CA LEU A 50 -18.41 21.23 5.23
C LEU A 50 -17.53 20.43 4.27
N TRP A 51 -16.44 21.04 3.79
CA TRP A 51 -15.46 20.34 2.94
C TRP A 51 -14.71 19.24 3.70
N GLY A 52 -14.32 19.48 4.96
CA GLY A 52 -13.72 18.42 5.79
C GLY A 52 -14.63 17.20 5.92
N LYS A 53 -15.91 17.42 6.24
CA LYS A 53 -16.91 16.35 6.30
C LYS A 53 -17.15 15.65 4.96
N SER A 54 -17.01 16.37 3.82
CA SER A 54 -17.17 15.77 2.50
C SER A 54 -16.12 14.71 2.21
N ASP A 55 -14.88 14.95 2.62
CA ASP A 55 -13.79 13.97 2.46
C ASP A 55 -14.08 12.70 3.29
N ASP A 56 -14.54 12.83 4.53
CA ASP A 56 -14.96 11.69 5.38
C ASP A 56 -16.12 10.90 4.76
N TYR A 57 -17.11 11.57 4.19
CA TYR A 57 -18.24 10.92 3.52
C TYR A 57 -17.82 10.18 2.24
N ILE A 58 -16.88 10.73 1.47
CA ILE A 58 -16.31 10.08 0.29
C ILE A 58 -15.57 8.80 0.70
N ASP A 59 -14.78 8.86 1.78
CA ASP A 59 -14.04 7.70 2.28
C ASP A 59 -15.00 6.61 2.79
N MET A 60 -16.05 6.99 3.51
CA MET A 60 -17.11 6.09 3.96
C MET A 60 -17.83 5.42 2.78
N GLN A 61 -18.21 6.19 1.75
CA GLN A 61 -18.86 5.66 0.55
C GLN A 61 -17.96 4.69 -0.20
N ASN A 62 -16.68 5.02 -0.35
CA ASN A 62 -15.69 4.14 -0.98
C ASN A 62 -15.49 2.83 -0.19
N ALA A 63 -15.54 2.89 1.14
CA ALA A 63 -15.49 1.70 1.98
C ALA A 63 -16.71 0.80 1.77
N LEU A 64 -17.93 1.38 1.78
CA LEU A 64 -19.18 0.66 1.53
C LEU A 64 -19.21 0.01 0.14
N LEU A 65 -18.76 0.72 -0.89
CA LEU A 65 -18.69 0.19 -2.25
C LEU A 65 -17.70 -0.98 -2.35
N ARG A 66 -16.51 -0.86 -1.72
CA ARG A 66 -15.54 -1.98 -1.67
C ARG A 66 -16.09 -3.18 -0.91
N GLU A 67 -16.78 -2.96 0.21
CA GLU A 67 -17.43 -4.02 0.98
C GLU A 67 -18.48 -4.76 0.13
N ARG A 68 -19.35 -4.02 -0.56
CA ARG A 68 -20.37 -4.57 -1.46
C ARG A 68 -19.75 -5.37 -2.62
N LEU A 69 -18.73 -4.84 -3.27
CA LEU A 69 -18.07 -5.52 -4.39
C LEU A 69 -17.40 -6.82 -3.95
N ARG A 70 -16.74 -6.82 -2.79
CA ARG A 70 -16.12 -8.02 -2.23
C ARG A 70 -17.15 -9.03 -1.74
N GLY A 71 -18.24 -8.55 -1.12
CA GLY A 71 -19.30 -9.34 -0.54
C GLY A 71 -20.45 -9.71 -1.48
N ILE A 72 -20.37 -9.42 -2.79
CA ILE A 72 -21.52 -9.58 -3.72
C ILE A 72 -22.10 -10.99 -3.72
N ARG A 73 -21.28 -12.02 -3.55
CA ARG A 73 -21.73 -13.42 -3.48
C ARG A 73 -22.56 -13.68 -2.19
N VAL A 74 -22.13 -13.10 -1.08
CA VAL A 74 -22.84 -13.20 0.20
C VAL A 74 -24.17 -12.46 0.12
N ILE A 75 -24.18 -11.23 -0.38
CA ILE A 75 -25.38 -10.42 -0.58
C ILE A 75 -26.42 -11.18 -1.40
N ARG A 76 -26.01 -11.82 -2.51
CA ARG A 76 -26.88 -12.62 -3.35
C ARG A 76 -27.33 -13.93 -2.68
N ALA A 77 -26.41 -14.62 -1.98
CA ALA A 77 -26.75 -15.87 -1.29
C ALA A 77 -27.80 -15.68 -0.19
N PHE A 78 -27.78 -14.51 0.47
CA PHE A 78 -28.71 -14.19 1.55
C PHE A 78 -29.88 -13.27 1.10
N ASN A 79 -29.99 -12.93 -0.20
CA ASN A 79 -31.05 -12.10 -0.78
C ASN A 79 -31.20 -10.75 -0.04
N THR A 80 -30.08 -10.09 0.26
CA THR A 80 -30.05 -8.83 1.02
C THR A 80 -29.78 -7.59 0.16
N GLU A 81 -29.95 -7.69 -1.17
CA GLU A 81 -29.65 -6.61 -2.13
C GLU A 81 -30.43 -5.32 -1.83
N LYS A 82 -31.71 -5.44 -1.46
CA LYS A 82 -32.55 -4.28 -1.14
C LYS A 82 -32.05 -3.51 0.08
N ARG A 83 -31.61 -4.23 1.11
CA ARG A 83 -31.04 -3.64 2.34
C ARG A 83 -29.73 -2.91 2.03
N GLU A 84 -28.84 -3.56 1.29
CA GLU A 84 -27.54 -2.97 0.92
C GLU A 84 -27.70 -1.80 -0.04
N HIS A 85 -28.71 -1.84 -0.94
CA HIS A 85 -29.03 -0.70 -1.80
C HIS A 85 -29.51 0.50 -0.95
N GLY A 86 -30.39 0.30 0.01
CA GLY A 86 -30.82 1.35 0.96
C GLY A 86 -29.64 1.96 1.70
N ARG A 87 -28.76 1.14 2.27
CA ARG A 87 -27.56 1.59 3.01
C ARG A 87 -26.64 2.50 2.17
N ILE A 88 -26.43 2.14 0.91
CA ILE A 88 -25.62 2.96 -0.01
C ILE A 88 -26.39 4.24 -0.41
N ALA A 89 -27.68 4.15 -0.68
CA ALA A 89 -28.51 5.30 -1.02
C ALA A 89 -28.51 6.35 0.09
N ASP A 90 -28.67 5.93 1.35
CA ASP A 90 -28.62 6.83 2.52
C ASP A 90 -27.25 7.51 2.66
N ALA A 91 -26.16 6.76 2.53
CA ALA A 91 -24.82 7.32 2.58
C ALA A 91 -24.57 8.32 1.44
N THR A 92 -25.04 8.01 0.22
CA THR A 92 -24.95 8.88 -0.93
C THR A 92 -25.77 10.16 -0.75
N HIS A 93 -26.97 10.04 -0.17
CA HIS A 93 -27.85 11.20 0.09
C HIS A 93 -27.18 12.17 1.09
N ILE A 94 -26.66 11.64 2.21
CA ILE A 94 -25.95 12.47 3.21
C ILE A 94 -24.74 13.19 2.59
N MET A 95 -23.95 12.47 1.78
CA MET A 95 -22.81 13.05 1.09
C MET A 95 -23.27 14.14 0.10
N ALA A 96 -24.28 13.86 -0.71
CA ALA A 96 -24.80 14.82 -1.70
C ALA A 96 -25.33 16.09 -1.05
N GLU A 97 -26.13 15.98 0.03
CA GLU A 97 -26.59 17.16 0.77
C GLU A 97 -25.45 18.00 1.31
N ASN A 98 -24.41 17.40 1.87
CA ASN A 98 -23.27 18.12 2.41
C ASN A 98 -22.49 18.84 1.31
N ILE A 99 -22.26 18.18 0.17
CA ILE A 99 -21.60 18.78 -1.00
C ILE A 99 -22.43 19.92 -1.60
N ILE A 100 -23.75 19.74 -1.72
CA ILE A 100 -24.65 20.78 -2.23
C ILE A 100 -24.58 22.01 -1.31
N ARG A 101 -24.67 21.84 0.01
CA ARG A 101 -24.58 22.95 0.98
C ARG A 101 -23.23 23.67 0.89
N ALA A 102 -22.14 22.92 0.75
CA ALA A 102 -20.80 23.50 0.57
C ALA A 102 -20.71 24.30 -0.75
N ASN A 103 -21.16 23.72 -1.86
CA ASN A 103 -21.09 24.35 -3.18
C ASN A 103 -22.01 25.56 -3.31
N VAL A 104 -23.23 25.50 -2.78
CA VAL A 104 -24.14 26.67 -2.75
C VAL A 104 -23.53 27.81 -1.95
N SER A 105 -22.97 27.51 -0.76
CA SER A 105 -22.30 28.54 0.05
C SER A 105 -21.08 29.13 -0.65
N MET A 106 -20.28 28.31 -1.32
CA MET A 106 -19.12 28.77 -2.09
C MET A 106 -19.53 29.53 -3.36
N GLY A 107 -20.61 29.07 -4.01
CA GLY A 107 -21.16 29.70 -5.21
C GLY A 107 -21.64 31.15 -5.01
N LEU A 108 -21.97 31.55 -3.78
CA LEU A 108 -22.34 32.93 -3.46
C LEU A 108 -21.15 33.90 -3.56
N LEU A 109 -19.92 33.43 -3.48
CA LEU A 109 -18.74 34.28 -3.51
C LEU A 109 -18.64 35.11 -4.80
N THR A 110 -18.79 34.45 -5.95
CA THR A 110 -18.65 35.13 -7.26
C THR A 110 -19.74 36.19 -7.51
N PRO A 111 -21.04 35.92 -7.32
CA PRO A 111 -22.07 36.93 -7.45
C PRO A 111 -21.89 38.12 -6.51
N LEU A 112 -21.53 37.86 -5.24
CA LEU A 112 -21.27 38.94 -4.28
C LEU A 112 -20.05 39.78 -4.68
N ALA A 113 -18.94 39.14 -5.07
CA ALA A 113 -17.76 39.85 -5.55
C ALA A 113 -18.06 40.70 -6.79
N THR A 114 -18.86 40.20 -7.74
CA THR A 114 -19.30 40.92 -8.92
C THR A 114 -20.20 42.09 -8.56
N LEU A 115 -21.10 41.92 -7.58
CA LEU A 115 -21.94 43.01 -7.08
C LEU A 115 -21.08 44.12 -6.51
N PHE A 116 -20.10 43.81 -5.65
CA PHE A 116 -19.19 44.82 -5.09
C PHE A 116 -18.34 45.50 -6.15
N LEU A 117 -17.86 44.77 -7.15
CA LEU A 117 -17.13 45.33 -8.27
C LEU A 117 -17.98 46.34 -9.06
N ASN A 118 -19.23 45.99 -9.39
CA ASN A 118 -20.12 46.86 -10.13
C ASN A 118 -20.52 48.12 -9.31
N ILE A 119 -20.80 47.98 -8.00
CA ILE A 119 -21.08 49.13 -7.14
C ILE A 119 -19.86 50.03 -7.03
N SER A 120 -18.67 49.49 -6.86
CA SER A 120 -17.43 50.28 -6.81
C SER A 120 -17.16 50.99 -8.14
N ALA A 121 -17.40 50.33 -9.27
CA ALA A 121 -17.28 50.95 -10.60
C ALA A 121 -18.27 52.10 -10.80
N LEU A 122 -19.53 51.92 -10.42
CA LEU A 122 -20.54 52.99 -10.47
C LEU A 122 -20.17 54.21 -9.59
N LEU A 123 -19.66 53.96 -8.38
CA LEU A 123 -19.19 55.00 -7.50
C LEU A 123 -17.98 55.75 -8.09
N ILE A 124 -17.04 55.04 -8.69
CA ILE A 124 -15.86 55.62 -9.33
C ILE A 124 -16.28 56.48 -10.53
N ILE A 125 -17.23 56.00 -11.35
CA ILE A 125 -17.77 56.76 -12.50
C ILE A 125 -18.48 58.04 -12.00
N TYR A 126 -19.33 57.90 -10.98
CA TYR A 126 -20.08 59.01 -10.42
C TYR A 126 -19.16 60.09 -9.79
N LEU A 127 -18.27 59.67 -8.88
CA LEU A 127 -17.33 60.56 -8.20
C LEU A 127 -16.30 61.15 -9.17
N GLY A 128 -15.78 60.35 -10.09
CA GLY A 128 -14.81 60.78 -11.10
C GLY A 128 -15.43 61.74 -12.11
N GLY A 129 -16.64 61.46 -12.59
CA GLY A 129 -17.42 62.37 -13.46
C GLY A 129 -17.79 63.67 -12.79
N TRP A 130 -18.24 63.62 -11.53
CA TRP A 130 -18.53 64.80 -10.73
C TRP A 130 -17.29 65.75 -10.57
N ARG A 131 -16.12 65.11 -10.23
CA ARG A 131 -14.86 65.88 -10.09
C ARG A 131 -14.38 66.44 -11.42
N MET A 132 -14.58 65.74 -12.52
CA MET A 132 -14.23 66.22 -13.85
C MET A 132 -15.06 67.44 -14.28
N VAL A 133 -16.36 67.38 -14.03
CA VAL A 133 -17.28 68.51 -14.37
C VAL A 133 -17.00 69.77 -13.53
N HIS A 134 -16.63 69.60 -12.25
CA HIS A 134 -16.38 70.72 -11.34
C HIS A 134 -14.93 71.21 -11.34
N GLY A 135 -14.09 70.68 -12.26
CA GLY A 135 -12.70 71.11 -12.43
C GLY A 135 -11.78 70.83 -11.23
N VAL A 136 -12.19 69.91 -10.37
CA VAL A 136 -11.41 69.47 -9.21
C VAL A 136 -10.32 68.47 -9.66
N SER A 137 -9.09 68.98 -9.75
CA SER A 137 -7.87 68.20 -10.06
C SER A 137 -7.95 67.40 -11.37
N GLY A 138 -7.11 67.60 -12.34
CA GLY A 138 -6.83 67.02 -13.64
C GLY A 138 -7.18 65.53 -13.91
N VAL A 139 -8.30 65.03 -13.39
CA VAL A 139 -8.82 63.68 -13.61
C VAL A 139 -9.37 63.59 -15.02
N SER A 140 -8.82 62.70 -15.84
CA SER A 140 -9.29 62.42 -17.20
C SER A 140 -10.25 61.21 -17.21
N ALA A 141 -11.06 61.09 -18.27
CA ALA A 141 -11.89 59.90 -18.48
C ALA A 141 -11.05 58.63 -18.57
N GLY A 142 -9.82 58.74 -19.09
CA GLY A 142 -8.86 57.63 -19.13
C GLY A 142 -8.39 57.19 -17.73
N ASP A 143 -8.28 58.10 -16.78
CA ASP A 143 -7.91 57.78 -15.39
C ASP A 143 -9.04 57.04 -14.67
N ILE A 144 -10.28 57.45 -14.89
CA ILE A 144 -11.48 56.77 -14.36
C ILE A 144 -11.52 55.33 -14.86
N PHE A 145 -11.33 55.13 -16.18
CA PHE A 145 -11.30 53.81 -16.77
C PHE A 145 -10.13 52.94 -16.23
N ALA A 146 -8.93 53.52 -16.11
CA ALA A 146 -7.77 52.82 -15.56
C ALA A 146 -8.01 52.36 -14.10
N ILE A 147 -8.62 53.23 -13.26
CA ILE A 147 -8.92 52.91 -11.87
C ILE A 147 -9.94 51.74 -11.79
N ILE A 148 -10.96 51.72 -12.63
CA ILE A 148 -11.93 50.61 -12.70
C ILE A 148 -11.20 49.30 -13.04
N GLN A 149 -10.25 49.32 -13.98
CA GLN A 149 -9.44 48.12 -14.30
C GLN A 149 -8.57 47.70 -13.11
N TYR A 150 -7.98 48.64 -12.37
CA TYR A 150 -7.19 48.30 -11.16
C TYR A 150 -8.06 47.74 -10.04
N VAL A 151 -9.29 48.26 -9.85
CA VAL A 151 -10.26 47.68 -8.92
C VAL A 151 -10.60 46.26 -9.31
N THR A 152 -10.86 46.01 -10.59
CA THR A 152 -11.10 44.65 -11.11
C THR A 152 -9.91 43.70 -10.84
N MET A 153 -8.69 44.18 -11.07
CA MET A 153 -7.46 43.45 -10.80
C MET A 153 -7.32 43.09 -9.33
N VAL A 154 -7.56 44.05 -8.41
CA VAL A 154 -7.48 43.80 -6.96
C VAL A 154 -8.57 42.86 -6.49
N MET A 155 -9.82 43.02 -6.95
CA MET A 155 -10.94 42.12 -6.60
C MET A 155 -10.68 40.69 -7.06
N ASN A 156 -10.14 40.49 -8.27
CA ASN A 156 -9.72 39.17 -8.74
C ASN A 156 -8.61 38.60 -7.86
N GLY A 157 -7.64 39.40 -7.42
CA GLY A 157 -6.61 39.00 -6.47
C GLY A 157 -7.18 38.46 -5.15
N VAL A 158 -8.21 39.15 -4.60
CA VAL A 158 -8.92 38.72 -3.37
C VAL A 158 -9.67 37.39 -3.60
N ILE A 159 -10.35 37.24 -4.73
CA ILE A 159 -11.03 35.98 -5.08
C ILE A 159 -10.03 34.83 -5.21
N MET A 160 -8.92 35.03 -5.93
CA MET A 160 -7.86 34.03 -6.06
C MET A 160 -7.23 33.66 -4.71
N ALA A 161 -7.02 34.67 -3.83
CA ALA A 161 -6.53 34.43 -2.47
C ALA A 161 -7.50 33.54 -1.67
N SER A 162 -8.80 33.77 -1.83
CA SER A 162 -9.85 32.96 -1.16
C SER A 162 -9.78 31.48 -1.53
N PHE A 163 -9.64 31.20 -2.82
CA PHE A 163 -9.46 29.81 -3.28
C PHE A 163 -8.16 29.19 -2.77
N ALA A 164 -7.06 29.95 -2.75
CA ALA A 164 -5.78 29.47 -2.23
C ALA A 164 -5.87 29.11 -0.74
N ILE A 165 -6.54 29.96 0.08
CA ILE A 165 -6.75 29.70 1.52
C ILE A 165 -7.57 28.42 1.75
N ILE A 166 -8.60 28.18 0.93
CA ILE A 166 -9.44 26.98 1.04
C ILE A 166 -8.66 25.72 0.65
N MET A 167 -7.77 25.80 -0.34
CA MET A 167 -6.97 24.66 -0.82
C MET A 167 -5.77 24.34 0.07
N TYR A 168 -5.27 25.32 0.86
CA TYR A 168 -4.06 25.15 1.67
C TYR A 168 -4.12 24.00 2.68
N PRO A 169 -5.19 23.82 3.49
CA PRO A 169 -5.27 22.71 4.44
C PRO A 169 -5.18 21.33 3.77
N ARG A 170 -5.80 21.17 2.59
CA ARG A 170 -5.72 19.91 1.82
C ARG A 170 -4.30 19.63 1.35
N ALA A 171 -3.62 20.65 0.83
CA ALA A 171 -2.23 20.53 0.41
C ALA A 171 -1.31 20.17 1.59
N GLN A 172 -1.54 20.76 2.78
CA GLN A 172 -0.79 20.46 3.99
C GLN A 172 -0.98 19.02 4.46
N VAL A 173 -2.22 18.51 4.48
CA VAL A 173 -2.51 17.12 4.85
C VAL A 173 -1.88 16.15 3.85
N ALA A 174 -1.99 16.43 2.55
CA ALA A 174 -1.37 15.60 1.51
C ALA A 174 0.17 15.58 1.63
N ALA A 175 0.79 16.75 1.85
CA ALA A 175 2.23 16.87 2.08
C ALA A 175 2.67 16.10 3.34
N GLY A 176 1.88 16.15 4.41
CA GLY A 176 2.13 15.40 5.64
C GLY A 176 2.12 13.90 5.41
N ARG A 177 1.14 13.38 4.66
CA ARG A 177 1.09 11.95 4.30
C ARG A 177 2.28 11.52 3.44
N ILE A 178 2.67 12.34 2.47
CA ILE A 178 3.86 12.09 1.65
C ILE A 178 5.11 12.08 2.52
N HIS A 179 5.24 13.07 3.41
CA HIS A 179 6.39 13.16 4.31
C HIS A 179 6.48 11.97 5.26
N GLN A 180 5.35 11.46 5.78
CA GLN A 180 5.31 10.25 6.60
C GLN A 180 5.84 9.02 5.84
N VAL A 181 5.48 8.88 4.56
CA VAL A 181 5.98 7.77 3.73
C VAL A 181 7.46 7.94 3.39
N LEU A 182 7.88 9.14 3.01
CA LEU A 182 9.28 9.43 2.67
C LEU A 182 10.20 9.41 3.90
N GLY A 183 9.68 9.80 5.07
CA GLY A 183 10.42 9.80 6.35
C GLY A 183 10.32 8.47 7.10
N ALA A 184 9.54 7.49 6.60
CA ALA A 184 9.54 6.17 7.18
C ALA A 184 10.93 5.54 6.98
N GLU A 185 11.54 5.10 8.06
CA GLU A 185 12.79 4.37 7.99
C GLU A 185 12.56 3.13 7.12
N GLY A 186 13.23 3.09 5.97
CA GLY A 186 13.24 1.93 5.08
C GLY A 186 13.85 0.72 5.81
N MET A 187 13.76 -0.46 5.20
CA MET A 187 14.40 -1.67 5.73
C MET A 187 15.96 -1.58 5.77
N GLY A 188 16.52 -0.38 5.66
CA GLY A 188 17.97 -0.13 5.52
C GLY A 188 18.50 -0.52 4.13
N ASP A 189 19.77 -0.28 3.92
CA ASP A 189 20.45 -0.72 2.69
C ASP A 189 20.48 -2.26 2.66
N PRO A 190 19.91 -2.91 1.61
CA PRO A 190 19.96 -4.37 1.48
C PRO A 190 21.38 -4.94 1.39
N MET A 191 22.35 -4.10 1.02
CA MET A 191 23.77 -4.46 0.94
C MET A 191 24.53 -4.19 2.23
N ALA A 192 23.94 -3.47 3.20
CA ALA A 192 24.56 -3.26 4.50
C ALA A 192 24.71 -4.59 5.25
N GLY A 193 25.88 -4.83 5.79
CA GLY A 193 26.25 -6.06 6.47
C GLY A 193 27.24 -6.92 5.69
N GLU A 194 27.61 -8.04 6.26
CA GLU A 194 28.58 -8.97 5.67
C GLU A 194 27.98 -9.70 4.48
N THR A 195 28.70 -9.71 3.37
CA THR A 195 28.35 -10.54 2.20
C THR A 195 29.08 -11.86 2.32
N ALA A 196 28.33 -12.95 2.34
CA ALA A 196 28.84 -14.32 2.46
C ALA A 196 28.10 -15.26 1.52
N GLU A 197 28.72 -16.35 1.14
CA GLU A 197 28.05 -17.46 0.49
C GLU A 197 27.54 -18.42 1.57
N LEU A 198 26.25 -18.75 1.51
CA LEU A 198 25.62 -19.68 2.45
C LEU A 198 25.72 -21.12 1.93
N HIS A 199 25.92 -22.07 2.85
CA HIS A 199 26.03 -23.50 2.56
C HIS A 199 24.86 -24.32 3.10
N GLY A 200 24.04 -23.73 3.97
CA GLY A 200 22.76 -24.31 4.36
C GLY A 200 22.65 -24.76 5.81
N GLU A 201 23.62 -24.48 6.67
CA GLU A 201 23.48 -24.68 8.10
C GLU A 201 22.63 -23.57 8.73
N ILE A 202 21.73 -23.93 9.65
CA ILE A 202 20.89 -22.96 10.36
C ILE A 202 20.85 -23.34 11.84
N GLU A 203 21.19 -22.40 12.72
CA GLU A 203 21.10 -22.58 14.15
C GLU A 203 20.30 -21.43 14.80
N LEU A 204 19.33 -21.78 15.63
CA LEU A 204 18.60 -20.86 16.48
C LEU A 204 19.06 -21.06 17.92
N GLN A 205 19.48 -19.99 18.59
CA GLN A 205 19.94 -19.98 19.98
C GLN A 205 19.01 -19.13 20.82
N ASP A 206 18.12 -19.79 21.59
CA ASP A 206 17.17 -19.19 22.52
C ASP A 206 16.32 -18.05 21.92
N VAL A 207 15.78 -18.30 20.73
CA VAL A 207 15.09 -17.31 19.92
C VAL A 207 13.67 -17.07 20.42
N SER A 208 13.36 -15.80 20.75
CA SER A 208 12.01 -15.34 21.05
C SER A 208 11.64 -14.15 20.18
N PHE A 209 10.34 -14.02 19.86
CA PHE A 209 9.81 -12.93 19.04
C PHE A 209 8.39 -12.55 19.41
N SER A 210 8.15 -11.22 19.52
CA SER A 210 6.82 -10.63 19.70
C SER A 210 6.51 -9.59 18.61
N TYR A 211 5.23 -9.52 18.19
CA TYR A 211 4.72 -8.49 17.27
C TYR A 211 4.42 -7.14 17.95
N GLY A 212 4.89 -6.91 19.19
CA GLY A 212 4.61 -5.70 19.97
C GLY A 212 3.43 -5.84 20.93
N GLY A 213 2.92 -7.07 21.13
CA GLY A 213 1.93 -7.42 22.16
C GLY A 213 2.57 -7.89 23.47
N SER A 214 1.74 -8.20 24.46
CA SER A 214 2.17 -8.73 25.76
C SER A 214 2.56 -10.22 25.71
N ALA A 215 2.28 -10.93 24.63
CA ALA A 215 2.59 -12.34 24.45
C ALA A 215 3.56 -12.54 23.30
N ASP A 216 4.53 -13.45 23.49
CA ASP A 216 5.45 -13.85 22.45
C ASP A 216 4.76 -14.77 21.43
N ALA A 217 5.00 -14.50 20.17
CA ALA A 217 4.56 -15.36 19.07
C ALA A 217 5.49 -16.59 18.89
N ILE A 218 6.73 -16.44 19.35
CA ILE A 218 7.75 -17.50 19.46
C ILE A 218 8.49 -17.28 20.76
N SER A 219 8.68 -18.36 21.53
CA SER A 219 9.33 -18.32 22.84
C SER A 219 10.41 -19.40 22.94
N HIS A 220 11.65 -18.96 23.23
CA HIS A 220 12.78 -19.81 23.61
C HIS A 220 13.05 -20.96 22.66
N ILE A 221 13.01 -20.73 21.33
CA ILE A 221 13.31 -21.79 20.35
C ILE A 221 14.81 -21.93 20.18
N SER A 222 15.30 -23.15 20.45
CA SER A 222 16.66 -23.56 20.12
C SER A 222 16.60 -24.79 19.23
N LEU A 223 17.21 -24.72 18.04
CA LEU A 223 17.28 -25.83 17.08
C LEU A 223 18.52 -25.70 16.20
N HIS A 224 18.94 -26.83 15.63
CA HIS A 224 20.06 -26.91 14.72
C HIS A 224 19.67 -27.73 13.49
N ILE A 225 19.91 -27.21 12.31
CA ILE A 225 19.64 -27.83 11.01
C ILE A 225 20.96 -27.93 10.27
N LEU A 226 21.37 -29.16 9.94
CA LEU A 226 22.60 -29.42 9.21
C LEU A 226 22.44 -29.13 7.71
N PRO A 227 23.53 -28.79 7.00
CA PRO A 227 23.51 -28.63 5.54
C PRO A 227 22.94 -29.86 4.84
N GLY A 228 22.02 -29.66 3.90
CA GLY A 228 21.39 -30.75 3.13
C GLY A 228 20.29 -31.51 3.86
N GLN A 229 20.00 -31.19 5.13
CA GLN A 229 18.98 -31.87 5.92
C GLN A 229 17.57 -31.46 5.48
N ARG A 230 16.64 -32.41 5.49
CA ARG A 230 15.21 -32.13 5.23
C ARG A 230 14.45 -32.10 6.54
N ILE A 231 13.92 -30.92 6.85
CA ILE A 231 13.16 -30.65 8.05
C ILE A 231 11.68 -30.49 7.71
N SER A 232 10.81 -31.04 8.52
CA SER A 232 9.40 -30.68 8.53
C SER A 232 9.04 -29.96 9.82
N VAL A 233 8.30 -28.83 9.71
CA VAL A 233 7.75 -28.10 10.85
C VAL A 233 6.24 -28.34 10.89
N ILE A 234 5.75 -28.95 11.96
CA ILE A 234 4.35 -29.33 12.14
C ILE A 234 3.78 -28.71 13.43
N GLY A 235 2.48 -28.48 13.46
CA GLY A 235 1.77 -27.91 14.63
C GLY A 235 0.42 -27.34 14.24
N GLY A 236 -0.43 -27.07 15.21
CA GLY A 236 -1.74 -26.49 15.02
C GLY A 236 -1.72 -25.08 14.42
N THR A 237 -2.89 -24.57 14.05
CA THR A 237 -3.04 -23.16 13.65
C THR A 237 -2.66 -22.26 14.83
N GLY A 238 -1.87 -21.20 14.58
CA GLY A 238 -1.43 -20.30 15.63
C GLY A 238 -0.21 -20.79 16.44
N SER A 239 0.39 -21.96 16.13
CA SER A 239 1.55 -22.46 16.86
C SER A 239 2.88 -21.75 16.58
N GLY A 240 2.91 -20.67 15.77
CA GLY A 240 4.11 -19.87 15.51
C GLY A 240 4.88 -20.25 14.24
N LYS A 241 4.46 -21.27 13.46
CA LYS A 241 5.19 -21.73 12.26
C LYS A 241 5.51 -20.65 11.23
N SER A 242 4.52 -19.85 10.84
CA SER A 242 4.73 -18.75 9.87
C SER A 242 5.61 -17.64 10.45
N THR A 243 5.57 -17.42 11.76
CA THR A 243 6.46 -16.47 12.45
C THR A 243 7.91 -16.97 12.40
N LEU A 244 8.12 -18.27 12.66
CA LEU A 244 9.44 -18.90 12.51
C LEU A 244 9.98 -18.73 11.08
N MET A 245 9.13 -18.94 10.06
CA MET A 245 9.54 -18.74 8.66
C MET A 245 9.91 -17.27 8.38
N HIS A 246 9.16 -16.30 8.93
CA HIS A 246 9.49 -14.89 8.76
C HIS A 246 10.82 -14.50 9.40
N LEU A 247 11.18 -15.13 10.50
CA LEU A 247 12.49 -14.93 11.15
C LEU A 247 13.62 -15.54 10.30
N LEU A 248 13.46 -16.79 9.82
CA LEU A 248 14.44 -17.43 8.96
C LEU A 248 14.67 -16.70 7.63
N LEU A 249 13.62 -16.08 7.07
CA LEU A 249 13.71 -15.28 5.86
C LEU A 249 14.26 -13.86 6.09
N GLY A 250 14.58 -13.50 7.33
CA GLY A 250 15.07 -12.16 7.67
C GLY A 250 14.02 -11.04 7.46
N PHE A 251 12.73 -11.38 7.37
CA PHE A 251 11.66 -10.37 7.33
C PHE A 251 11.45 -9.68 8.67
N ARG A 252 11.84 -10.37 9.75
CA ARG A 252 11.84 -9.88 11.12
C ARG A 252 13.14 -10.27 11.80
N ALA A 253 13.59 -9.45 12.75
CA ALA A 253 14.67 -9.79 13.65
C ALA A 253 14.09 -10.40 14.94
N PRO A 254 14.74 -11.35 15.57
CA PRO A 254 14.33 -11.87 16.88
C PRO A 254 14.36 -10.76 17.94
N THR A 255 13.44 -10.84 18.92
CA THR A 255 13.41 -9.91 20.05
C THR A 255 14.48 -10.31 21.09
N GLN A 256 14.73 -11.61 21.22
CA GLN A 256 15.76 -12.20 22.08
C GLN A 256 16.41 -13.38 21.37
N GLY A 257 17.62 -13.72 21.77
CA GLY A 257 18.38 -14.78 21.13
C GLY A 257 19.00 -14.36 19.81
N ARG A 258 19.49 -15.31 19.03
CA ARG A 258 20.11 -15.07 17.72
C ARG A 258 19.90 -16.24 16.76
N ILE A 259 19.95 -15.91 15.48
CA ILE A 259 19.84 -16.87 14.38
C ILE A 259 21.17 -16.86 13.66
N LEU A 260 21.76 -18.02 13.50
CA LEU A 260 23.03 -18.19 12.80
C LEU A 260 22.82 -18.93 11.48
N PHE A 261 23.48 -18.48 10.43
CA PHE A 261 23.60 -19.17 9.15
C PHE A 261 25.08 -19.47 8.92
N ASP A 262 25.41 -20.76 8.80
CA ASP A 262 26.79 -21.22 8.67
C ASP A 262 27.71 -20.64 9.76
N GLY A 263 27.22 -20.60 11.03
CA GLY A 263 27.91 -20.07 12.19
C GLY A 263 27.95 -18.53 12.28
N ARG A 264 27.39 -17.79 11.32
CA ARG A 264 27.38 -16.32 11.28
C ARG A 264 26.03 -15.77 11.72
N ASP A 265 26.03 -14.74 12.56
CA ASP A 265 24.79 -14.10 13.03
C ASP A 265 24.04 -13.40 11.87
N ALA A 266 22.78 -13.76 11.71
CA ALA A 266 21.88 -13.19 10.71
C ALA A 266 21.77 -11.65 10.81
N ALA A 267 21.93 -11.09 12.02
CA ALA A 267 21.89 -9.65 12.23
C ALA A 267 23.08 -8.92 11.60
N GLY A 268 24.22 -9.62 11.46
CA GLY A 268 25.44 -9.08 10.81
C GLY A 268 25.48 -9.33 9.30
N LEU A 269 24.67 -10.26 8.78
CA LEU A 269 24.63 -10.56 7.35
C LEU A 269 23.82 -9.52 6.58
N SER A 270 24.29 -9.22 5.36
CA SER A 270 23.50 -8.38 4.46
C SER A 270 22.18 -9.07 4.08
N LYS A 271 21.11 -8.29 3.94
CA LYS A 271 19.82 -8.82 3.46
C LYS A 271 19.93 -9.43 2.07
N HIS A 272 20.88 -8.96 1.27
CA HIS A 272 21.19 -9.53 -0.03
C HIS A 272 21.72 -10.96 0.11
N THR A 273 22.63 -11.22 1.06
CA THR A 273 23.15 -12.56 1.35
C THR A 273 22.03 -13.52 1.73
N LEU A 274 21.18 -13.15 2.71
CA LEU A 274 20.05 -13.99 3.13
C LEU A 274 19.08 -14.26 1.96
N ARG A 275 18.72 -13.20 1.22
CA ARG A 275 17.80 -13.32 0.08
C ARG A 275 18.39 -14.14 -1.05
N ARG A 276 19.69 -14.07 -1.30
CA ARG A 276 20.37 -14.91 -2.30
C ARG A 276 20.45 -16.36 -1.84
N GLY A 277 20.77 -16.61 -0.59
CA GLY A 277 20.96 -17.95 -0.03
C GLY A 277 19.67 -18.72 0.28
N ILE A 278 18.52 -18.06 0.34
CA ILE A 278 17.25 -18.70 0.68
C ILE A 278 16.24 -18.53 -0.45
N SER A 279 15.70 -19.67 -0.93
CA SER A 279 14.54 -19.69 -1.82
C SER A 279 13.30 -20.09 -1.04
N SER A 280 12.17 -19.42 -1.27
CA SER A 280 10.95 -19.68 -0.48
C SER A 280 9.67 -19.67 -1.30
N VAL A 281 8.74 -20.54 -0.90
CA VAL A 281 7.33 -20.50 -1.30
C VAL A 281 6.50 -20.28 -0.06
N LEU A 282 5.98 -19.06 0.10
CA LEU A 282 5.17 -18.70 1.25
C LEU A 282 3.71 -19.08 1.05
N GLN A 283 2.98 -19.24 2.17
CA GLN A 283 1.54 -19.46 2.15
C GLN A 283 0.83 -18.30 1.40
N GLY A 284 -0.07 -18.63 0.47
CA GLY A 284 -0.77 -17.62 -0.33
C GLY A 284 0.15 -16.87 -1.30
N ALA A 285 1.12 -17.55 -1.90
CA ALA A 285 2.12 -16.97 -2.80
C ALA A 285 1.51 -15.96 -3.78
N ALA A 286 2.04 -14.74 -3.77
CA ALA A 286 1.62 -13.68 -4.67
C ALA A 286 1.97 -14.01 -6.12
N ILE A 287 0.96 -13.93 -6.99
CA ILE A 287 1.12 -14.04 -8.43
C ILE A 287 0.96 -12.66 -9.04
N TYR A 288 1.91 -12.26 -9.87
CA TYR A 288 1.96 -10.95 -10.48
C TYR A 288 1.33 -10.96 -11.87
N SER A 289 0.80 -9.82 -12.29
CA SER A 289 0.38 -9.60 -13.67
C SER A 289 1.59 -9.64 -14.59
N GLY A 290 1.42 -10.14 -15.80
CA GLY A 290 2.48 -10.38 -16.76
C GLY A 290 2.40 -11.80 -17.29
N THR A 291 3.46 -12.34 -17.87
CA THR A 291 3.45 -13.68 -18.44
C THR A 291 3.80 -14.77 -17.42
N ILE A 292 3.55 -16.03 -17.77
CA ILE A 292 4.01 -17.21 -16.98
C ILE A 292 5.54 -17.16 -16.86
N GLY A 293 6.24 -16.92 -17.98
CA GLY A 293 7.70 -16.87 -18.01
C GLY A 293 8.28 -15.77 -17.11
N GLU A 294 7.70 -14.54 -17.15
CA GLU A 294 8.10 -13.44 -16.28
C GLU A 294 7.90 -13.77 -14.80
N ASN A 295 6.78 -14.41 -14.45
CA ASN A 295 6.52 -14.85 -13.08
C ASN A 295 7.54 -15.88 -12.60
N ILE A 296 7.99 -16.79 -13.43
CA ILE A 296 9.03 -17.76 -13.06
C ILE A 296 10.39 -17.07 -12.93
N ARG A 297 10.76 -16.19 -13.89
CA ARG A 297 12.03 -15.42 -13.87
C ARG A 297 12.17 -14.47 -12.69
N MET A 298 11.11 -14.17 -11.96
CA MET A 298 11.26 -13.43 -10.69
C MET A 298 12.18 -14.13 -9.69
N GLY A 299 12.34 -15.44 -9.77
CA GLY A 299 13.28 -16.21 -8.95
C GLY A 299 14.74 -16.05 -9.39
N ASP A 300 14.95 -15.94 -10.69
CA ASP A 300 16.23 -15.69 -11.34
C ASP A 300 15.99 -14.88 -12.62
N PRO A 301 16.21 -13.55 -12.60
CA PRO A 301 15.98 -12.69 -13.76
C PRO A 301 16.84 -13.00 -15.00
N ASP A 302 18.01 -13.60 -14.80
CA ASP A 302 18.96 -13.91 -15.86
C ASP A 302 18.73 -15.30 -16.48
N ALA A 303 17.73 -16.05 -15.99
CA ALA A 303 17.42 -17.40 -16.47
C ALA A 303 16.92 -17.37 -17.92
N ASP A 304 17.49 -18.26 -18.74
CA ASP A 304 17.07 -18.48 -20.13
C ASP A 304 15.73 -19.24 -20.22
N ASP A 305 15.16 -19.33 -21.41
CA ASP A 305 13.90 -20.02 -21.65
C ASP A 305 13.98 -21.53 -21.36
N ALA A 306 15.15 -22.14 -21.48
CA ALA A 306 15.34 -23.55 -21.18
C ALA A 306 15.25 -23.80 -19.67
N ALA A 307 15.90 -22.95 -18.85
CA ALA A 307 15.81 -22.99 -17.41
C ALA A 307 14.36 -22.75 -16.89
N VAL A 308 13.66 -21.77 -17.50
CA VAL A 308 12.27 -21.47 -17.19
C VAL A 308 11.36 -22.68 -17.49
N THR A 309 11.56 -23.30 -18.66
CA THR A 309 10.79 -24.48 -19.07
C THR A 309 11.06 -25.67 -18.15
N GLU A 310 12.32 -25.89 -17.75
CA GLU A 310 12.68 -26.96 -16.85
C GLU A 310 12.09 -26.74 -15.44
N ALA A 311 12.15 -25.51 -14.91
CA ALA A 311 11.52 -25.19 -13.64
C ALA A 311 9.99 -25.42 -13.68
N ALA A 312 9.34 -25.02 -14.78
CA ALA A 312 7.93 -25.27 -15.01
C ALA A 312 7.61 -26.78 -15.10
N ARG A 313 8.46 -27.57 -15.74
CA ARG A 313 8.32 -29.03 -15.85
C ARG A 313 8.42 -29.70 -14.48
N ILE A 314 9.41 -29.32 -13.67
CA ILE A 314 9.59 -29.83 -12.30
C ILE A 314 8.36 -29.48 -11.45
N ALA A 315 7.84 -28.27 -11.59
CA ALA A 315 6.63 -27.81 -10.89
C ALA A 315 5.32 -28.40 -11.44
N GLN A 316 5.37 -29.36 -12.39
CA GLN A 316 4.20 -29.99 -13.00
C GLN A 316 3.26 -28.97 -13.71
N LEU A 317 3.83 -27.93 -14.36
CA LEU A 317 3.08 -26.93 -15.12
C LEU A 317 3.13 -27.17 -16.64
N ALA A 318 3.92 -28.13 -17.13
CA ALA A 318 4.18 -28.33 -18.56
C ALA A 318 2.89 -28.52 -19.35
N ASP A 319 1.97 -29.38 -18.92
CA ASP A 319 0.69 -29.66 -19.60
C ASP A 319 -0.20 -28.42 -19.62
N PHE A 320 -0.23 -27.66 -18.52
CA PHE A 320 -0.99 -26.42 -18.45
C PHE A 320 -0.41 -25.37 -19.42
N ILE A 321 0.90 -25.20 -19.45
CA ILE A 321 1.58 -24.25 -20.35
C ILE A 321 1.34 -24.64 -21.82
N ALA A 322 1.41 -25.93 -22.13
CA ALA A 322 1.13 -26.44 -23.48
C ALA A 322 -0.33 -26.21 -23.91
N SER A 323 -1.26 -26.17 -22.97
CA SER A 323 -2.68 -25.88 -23.23
C SER A 323 -3.01 -24.39 -23.38
N CYS A 324 -2.06 -23.51 -23.04
CA CYS A 324 -2.25 -22.06 -23.12
C CYS A 324 -1.82 -21.51 -24.49
N ASP A 325 -2.61 -20.64 -25.09
CA ASP A 325 -2.21 -19.86 -26.26
C ASP A 325 -0.98 -18.99 -25.92
N GLY A 326 0.14 -19.23 -26.64
CA GLY A 326 1.40 -18.52 -26.39
C GLY A 326 2.33 -19.17 -25.35
N GLY A 327 1.96 -20.30 -24.75
CA GLY A 327 2.84 -21.06 -23.85
C GLY A 327 3.36 -20.23 -22.67
N LEU A 328 4.68 -20.04 -22.56
CA LEU A 328 5.30 -19.20 -21.52
C LEU A 328 4.93 -17.71 -21.59
N SER A 329 4.48 -17.24 -22.75
CA SER A 329 3.99 -15.87 -22.96
C SER A 329 2.51 -15.69 -22.60
N TYR A 330 1.81 -16.73 -22.13
CA TYR A 330 0.44 -16.62 -21.67
C TYR A 330 0.30 -15.58 -20.56
N GLU A 331 -0.63 -14.63 -20.74
CA GLU A 331 -0.85 -13.52 -19.83
C GLU A 331 -1.61 -13.92 -18.56
N ILE A 332 -1.04 -13.62 -17.43
CA ILE A 332 -1.61 -13.78 -16.10
C ILE A 332 -2.26 -12.46 -15.68
N ARG A 333 -3.57 -12.50 -15.40
CA ARG A 333 -4.32 -11.34 -14.91
C ARG A 333 -3.99 -11.02 -13.46
N GLN A 334 -4.35 -9.83 -13.02
CA GLN A 334 -4.12 -9.32 -11.66
C GLN A 334 -4.42 -10.39 -10.58
N ALA A 335 -3.43 -10.65 -9.72
CA ALA A 335 -3.47 -11.67 -8.66
C ALA A 335 -3.77 -13.10 -9.16
N GLY A 336 -3.44 -13.40 -10.44
CA GLY A 336 -3.65 -14.72 -11.01
C GLY A 336 -5.13 -15.13 -11.09
N LYS A 337 -6.06 -14.21 -11.32
CA LYS A 337 -7.52 -14.50 -11.33
C LYS A 337 -7.94 -15.52 -12.37
N ASN A 338 -7.14 -15.70 -13.41
CA ASN A 338 -7.34 -16.69 -14.47
C ASN A 338 -6.60 -18.04 -14.22
N LEU A 339 -6.02 -18.22 -13.02
CA LEU A 339 -5.37 -19.45 -12.61
C LEU A 339 -6.13 -20.13 -11.47
N SER A 340 -6.17 -21.46 -11.47
CA SER A 340 -6.65 -22.23 -10.32
C SER A 340 -5.69 -22.14 -9.12
N GLY A 341 -6.14 -22.51 -7.93
CA GLY A 341 -5.30 -22.53 -6.73
C GLY A 341 -4.06 -23.39 -6.88
N GLY A 342 -4.21 -24.59 -7.43
CA GLY A 342 -3.09 -25.49 -7.70
C GLY A 342 -2.12 -24.96 -8.76
N GLN A 343 -2.61 -24.26 -9.81
CA GLN A 343 -1.75 -23.62 -10.80
C GLN A 343 -0.93 -22.47 -10.18
N LYS A 344 -1.53 -21.69 -9.30
CA LYS A 344 -0.82 -20.63 -8.56
C LYS A 344 0.28 -21.20 -7.67
N GLN A 345 -0.01 -22.26 -6.92
CA GLN A 345 1.00 -22.91 -6.07
C GLN A 345 2.14 -23.48 -6.91
N ARG A 346 1.83 -24.19 -7.99
CA ARG A 346 2.87 -24.75 -8.89
C ARG A 346 3.72 -23.65 -9.53
N LEU A 347 3.11 -22.51 -9.92
CA LEU A 347 3.84 -21.36 -10.46
C LEU A 347 4.79 -20.74 -9.41
N ALA A 348 4.35 -20.63 -8.17
CA ALA A 348 5.20 -20.16 -7.07
C ALA A 348 6.34 -21.14 -6.77
N ILE A 349 6.10 -22.45 -6.88
CA ILE A 349 7.13 -23.47 -6.73
C ILE A 349 8.14 -23.39 -7.90
N ALA A 350 7.68 -23.22 -9.16
CA ALA A 350 8.57 -23.02 -10.31
C ALA A 350 9.49 -21.80 -10.11
N ARG A 351 8.92 -20.67 -9.63
CA ARG A 351 9.69 -19.47 -9.25
C ARG A 351 10.74 -19.75 -8.18
N ALA A 352 10.46 -20.61 -7.22
CA ALA A 352 11.42 -20.96 -6.17
C ALA A 352 12.52 -21.90 -6.69
N ILE A 353 12.16 -22.84 -7.57
CA ILE A 353 13.08 -23.86 -8.09
C ILE A 353 14.12 -23.28 -9.07
N ILE A 354 13.73 -22.27 -9.86
CA ILE A 354 14.63 -21.66 -10.84
C ILE A 354 15.82 -21.01 -10.16
N LYS A 355 15.62 -20.53 -8.94
CA LYS A 355 16.68 -19.97 -8.11
C LYS A 355 17.51 -21.12 -7.50
N ASP A 356 18.81 -21.14 -7.80
CA ASP A 356 19.73 -22.09 -7.18
C ASP A 356 20.19 -21.58 -5.81
N ALA A 357 19.51 -22.01 -4.74
CA ALA A 357 19.79 -21.62 -3.38
C ALA A 357 20.21 -22.82 -2.52
N PRO A 358 21.10 -22.66 -1.52
CA PRO A 358 21.44 -23.72 -0.58
C PRO A 358 20.31 -24.08 0.38
N ILE A 359 19.35 -23.17 0.62
CA ILE A 359 18.24 -23.37 1.54
C ILE A 359 16.91 -23.14 0.81
N TYR A 360 15.97 -24.08 0.94
CA TYR A 360 14.61 -23.97 0.42
C TYR A 360 13.58 -24.05 1.55
N ILE A 361 12.63 -23.11 1.55
CA ILE A 361 11.55 -23.05 2.54
C ILE A 361 10.20 -23.15 1.81
N PHE A 362 9.37 -24.12 2.19
CA PHE A 362 8.03 -24.35 1.64
C PHE A 362 6.99 -24.23 2.76
N ASP A 363 6.23 -23.13 2.78
CA ASP A 363 5.18 -22.89 3.78
C ASP A 363 3.81 -23.26 3.20
N ASP A 364 3.27 -24.39 3.62
CA ASP A 364 1.99 -25.00 3.19
C ASP A 364 1.79 -25.01 1.66
N SER A 365 2.90 -25.19 0.95
CA SER A 365 3.00 -24.95 -0.50
C SER A 365 2.38 -26.06 -1.36
N PHE A 366 1.91 -27.15 -0.76
CA PHE A 366 1.36 -28.31 -1.45
C PHE A 366 -0.14 -28.54 -1.16
N SER A 367 -0.76 -27.72 -0.32
CA SER A 367 -2.12 -27.95 0.21
C SER A 367 -3.23 -27.91 -0.84
N ALA A 368 -3.08 -27.12 -1.93
CA ALA A 368 -4.06 -27.01 -3.00
C ALA A 368 -3.83 -28.00 -4.16
N LEU A 369 -2.89 -28.96 -4.01
CA LEU A 369 -2.60 -29.96 -5.02
C LEU A 369 -3.36 -31.26 -4.73
N ASP A 370 -3.74 -31.95 -5.81
CA ASP A 370 -4.22 -33.33 -5.72
C ASP A 370 -3.07 -34.27 -5.41
N PHE A 371 -3.40 -35.44 -4.89
CA PHE A 371 -2.42 -36.41 -4.40
C PHE A 371 -1.37 -36.84 -5.44
N LEU A 372 -1.82 -37.05 -6.69
CA LEU A 372 -0.92 -37.52 -7.76
C LEU A 372 0.04 -36.42 -8.21
N THR A 373 -0.47 -35.21 -8.41
CA THR A 373 0.35 -34.03 -8.74
C THR A 373 1.33 -33.73 -7.62
N GLU A 374 0.91 -33.75 -6.34
CA GLU A 374 1.80 -33.55 -5.21
C GLU A 374 2.93 -34.59 -5.18
N LYS A 375 2.62 -35.89 -5.35
CA LYS A 375 3.61 -36.96 -5.37
C LYS A 375 4.64 -36.77 -6.48
N ASN A 376 4.19 -36.51 -7.71
CA ASN A 376 5.07 -36.32 -8.86
C ASN A 376 5.96 -35.08 -8.69
N LEU A 377 5.37 -33.99 -8.23
CA LEU A 377 6.09 -32.76 -7.97
C LEU A 377 7.16 -32.94 -6.89
N ARG A 378 6.83 -33.59 -5.76
CA ARG A 378 7.80 -33.88 -4.69
C ARG A 378 8.95 -34.76 -5.17
N THR A 379 8.64 -35.74 -5.99
CA THR A 379 9.67 -36.61 -6.56
C THR A 379 10.62 -35.81 -7.46
N ALA A 380 10.10 -35.00 -8.35
CA ALA A 380 10.90 -34.15 -9.23
C ALA A 380 11.69 -33.08 -8.45
N LEU A 381 11.04 -32.46 -7.46
CA LEU A 381 11.63 -31.45 -6.59
C LEU A 381 12.81 -32.03 -5.80
N ASN A 382 12.63 -33.18 -5.12
CA ASN A 382 13.68 -33.79 -4.32
C ASN A 382 14.93 -34.18 -5.16
N ARG A 383 14.74 -34.48 -6.45
CA ARG A 383 15.88 -34.70 -7.37
C ARG A 383 16.59 -33.38 -7.70
N ARG A 384 15.85 -32.33 -7.95
CA ARG A 384 16.40 -31.01 -8.36
C ARG A 384 17.18 -30.32 -7.22
N ILE A 385 16.68 -30.41 -5.99
CA ILE A 385 17.29 -29.80 -4.81
C ILE A 385 17.96 -30.81 -3.87
N ALA A 386 18.42 -31.95 -4.42
CA ALA A 386 19.15 -32.94 -3.66
C ALA A 386 20.42 -32.33 -3.03
N GLY A 387 20.69 -32.65 -1.76
CA GLY A 387 21.82 -32.08 -1.02
C GLY A 387 21.65 -30.63 -0.57
N ARG A 388 20.51 -29.97 -0.84
CA ARG A 388 20.16 -28.66 -0.32
C ARG A 388 19.33 -28.77 0.94
N THR A 389 19.48 -27.84 1.86
CA THR A 389 18.67 -27.78 3.09
C THR A 389 17.22 -27.44 2.74
N GLN A 390 16.28 -28.24 3.26
CA GLN A 390 14.86 -28.10 2.96
C GLN A 390 14.06 -27.98 4.24
N ILE A 391 13.24 -26.93 4.34
CA ILE A 391 12.30 -26.71 5.45
C ILE A 391 10.89 -26.71 4.89
N VAL A 392 10.08 -27.71 5.27
CA VAL A 392 8.70 -27.85 4.82
C VAL A 392 7.77 -27.63 6.01
N VAL A 393 7.04 -26.52 6.00
CA VAL A 393 5.96 -26.29 6.95
C VAL A 393 4.69 -26.91 6.41
N THR A 394 4.06 -27.75 7.20
CA THR A 394 2.85 -28.46 6.78
C THR A 394 1.94 -28.77 7.97
N GLN A 395 0.65 -28.90 7.69
CA GLN A 395 -0.31 -29.45 8.63
C GLN A 395 -0.60 -30.94 8.35
N ARG A 396 -0.10 -31.46 7.22
CA ARG A 396 -0.33 -32.86 6.81
C ARG A 396 0.85 -33.72 7.27
N ILE A 397 0.56 -34.67 8.14
CA ILE A 397 1.59 -35.63 8.63
C ILE A 397 2.20 -36.45 7.51
N THR A 398 1.41 -36.89 6.54
CA THR A 398 1.90 -37.65 5.38
C THR A 398 3.02 -36.91 4.63
N SER A 399 2.97 -35.58 4.64
CA SER A 399 4.02 -34.74 4.07
C SER A 399 5.26 -34.63 4.96
N ALA A 400 5.10 -34.73 6.27
CA ALA A 400 6.18 -34.61 7.24
C ALA A 400 6.97 -35.94 7.44
N MET A 401 6.32 -37.09 7.25
CA MET A 401 6.92 -38.41 7.52
C MET A 401 8.23 -38.72 6.76
N SER A 402 8.44 -38.07 5.62
CA SER A 402 9.64 -38.27 4.79
C SER A 402 10.81 -37.35 5.16
N ALA A 403 10.66 -36.51 6.17
CA ALA A 403 11.71 -35.62 6.64
C ALA A 403 12.75 -36.37 7.49
N ASP A 404 13.99 -35.90 7.47
CA ASP A 404 15.07 -36.44 8.29
C ASP A 404 14.87 -36.11 9.78
N CYS A 405 14.24 -34.93 10.06
CA CYS A 405 13.79 -34.53 11.39
C CYS A 405 12.49 -33.72 11.29
N ILE A 406 11.62 -33.92 12.25
CA ILE A 406 10.34 -33.18 12.37
C ILE A 406 10.40 -32.36 13.63
N PHE A 407 10.10 -31.05 13.51
CA PHE A 407 9.94 -30.12 14.61
C PHE A 407 8.45 -29.93 14.93
N VAL A 408 8.05 -30.23 16.15
CA VAL A 408 6.67 -30.11 16.62
C VAL A 408 6.53 -28.80 17.38
N MET A 409 5.72 -27.89 16.86
CA MET A 409 5.47 -26.58 17.47
C MET A 409 4.08 -26.53 18.07
N ASP A 410 3.99 -25.96 19.28
CA ASP A 410 2.73 -25.63 19.93
C ASP A 410 2.89 -24.38 20.81
N GLY A 411 1.87 -23.48 20.78
CA GLY A 411 1.87 -22.27 21.61
C GLY A 411 3.10 -21.37 21.48
N GLY A 412 3.75 -21.34 20.31
CA GLY A 412 4.98 -20.56 20.09
C GLY A 412 6.28 -21.24 20.52
N CYS A 413 6.21 -22.46 21.05
CA CYS A 413 7.37 -23.21 21.53
C CYS A 413 7.66 -24.44 20.64
N LEU A 414 8.93 -24.84 20.61
CA LEU A 414 9.33 -26.15 20.09
C LEU A 414 9.10 -27.18 21.20
N VAL A 415 8.10 -28.05 21.01
CA VAL A 415 7.70 -29.03 22.04
C VAL A 415 8.56 -30.27 21.99
N ASP A 416 8.85 -30.77 20.77
CA ASP A 416 9.67 -31.97 20.55
C ASP A 416 10.27 -31.95 19.15
N SER A 417 11.33 -32.74 18.93
CA SER A 417 11.95 -32.91 17.63
C SER A 417 12.47 -34.35 17.47
N GLY A 418 12.38 -34.89 16.27
CA GLY A 418 12.88 -36.24 15.98
C GLY A 418 12.28 -36.81 14.70
N THR A 419 12.54 -38.09 14.46
CA THR A 419 11.94 -38.82 13.35
C THR A 419 10.46 -39.14 13.60
N HIS A 420 9.72 -39.50 12.55
CA HIS A 420 8.31 -39.89 12.67
C HIS A 420 8.08 -40.97 13.77
N ASN A 421 8.90 -42.02 13.78
CA ASN A 421 8.73 -43.14 14.73
C ASN A 421 9.01 -42.72 16.17
N GLU A 422 10.04 -41.90 16.40
CA GLU A 422 10.37 -41.37 17.73
C GLU A 422 9.27 -40.47 18.27
N LEU A 423 8.76 -39.53 17.45
CA LEU A 423 7.69 -38.62 17.85
C LEU A 423 6.37 -39.35 18.09
N LEU A 424 6.06 -40.36 17.28
CA LEU A 424 4.85 -41.18 17.48
C LEU A 424 4.92 -41.94 18.81
N ALA A 425 6.11 -42.34 19.26
CA ALA A 425 6.28 -43.04 20.54
C ALA A 425 6.18 -42.09 21.74
N ARG A 426 6.76 -40.91 21.69
CA ARG A 426 6.94 -40.05 22.89
C ARG A 426 6.17 -38.73 22.87
N CYS A 427 5.87 -38.13 21.70
CA CYS A 427 5.23 -36.80 21.62
C CYS A 427 3.72 -36.96 21.58
N ARG A 428 3.02 -36.47 22.62
CA ARG A 428 1.55 -36.49 22.70
C ARG A 428 0.93 -35.62 21.59
N ILE A 429 1.40 -34.43 21.39
CA ILE A 429 0.87 -33.49 20.39
C ILE A 429 1.01 -34.05 18.98
N TYR A 430 2.16 -34.66 18.67
CA TYR A 430 2.36 -35.32 17.38
C TYR A 430 1.38 -36.45 17.13
N ARG A 431 1.05 -37.26 18.17
CA ARG A 431 0.06 -38.34 18.07
C ARG A 431 -1.36 -37.78 17.85
N GLU A 432 -1.71 -36.68 18.51
CA GLU A 432 -3.02 -36.02 18.34
C GLU A 432 -3.17 -35.51 16.90
N ILE A 433 -2.13 -34.90 16.32
CA ILE A 433 -2.14 -34.43 14.92
C ILE A 433 -2.16 -35.63 13.95
N TYR A 434 -1.50 -36.74 14.30
CA TYR A 434 -1.50 -37.96 13.47
C TYR A 434 -2.87 -38.65 13.42
N ALA A 435 -3.64 -38.57 14.49
CA ALA A 435 -4.96 -39.16 14.61
C ALA A 435 -6.10 -38.29 14.02
N SER A 436 -5.82 -37.01 13.71
CA SER A 436 -6.80 -36.07 13.14
C SER A 436 -6.81 -36.13 11.61
#